data_f73a64f4503c06d188361d78dd77c691
#
_entry.id   f73a64f4503c06d188361d78dd77c691
#
_cell.length_a   1.000
_cell.length_b   1.000
_cell.length_c   1.000
_cell.angle_alpha   90.00
_cell.angle_beta   90.00
_cell.angle_gamma   90.00
#
_symmetry.space_group_name_H-M   'P 1'
#
loop_
_entity.id
_entity.type
_entity.pdbx_description
1 polymer ?
#
loop_
_entity_poly.entity_id
_entity_poly.type
_entity_poly.pdbx_seq_one_letter_code
_entity_poly.pdbx_strand_id
1 'polypeptide(L)'
;MKKLIAVFAIVLFAGVAGAGQEYSTGKHLKLVMARQSTVPMVEIMKNLSDHCPNITMTTNPQKSDYMLYAGGWSGEYRFMVIAKGGDTLYATKTVLLSNAVKDVCKFLNSRNPQ
;
A
#
# COMPACT_ATOMS: atom_id res chain seq x y z
N MET A 1 34.43 6.65 -25.39
CA MET A 1 34.06 6.83 -25.21
C MET A 1 33.44 7.51 -24.82
N LYS A 2 33.44 7.88 -24.76
CA LYS A 2 32.88 8.59 -24.39
C LYS A 2 31.70 8.67 -24.46
N LYS A 3 31.29 8.41 -24.87
CA LYS A 3 30.22 8.47 -24.99
C LYS A 3 29.43 7.90 -24.26
N LEU A 4 29.59 7.38 -23.83
CA LEU A 4 28.89 6.84 -23.07
C LEU A 4 28.41 7.45 -22.15
N ILE A 5 28.98 8.04 -21.86
CA ILE A 5 28.67 8.73 -21.02
C ILE A 5 27.53 9.33 -21.05
N ALA A 6 27.45 9.66 -21.83
CA ALA A 6 26.35 10.29 -21.92
C ALA A 6 25.28 9.60 -21.51
N VAL A 7 25.35 8.89 -21.67
CA VAL A 7 24.35 8.31 -21.38
C VAL A 7 23.98 8.22 -20.18
N PHE A 8 24.54 8.24 -19.57
CA PHE A 8 24.17 8.13 -18.43
C PHE A 8 23.56 9.00 -17.95
N ALA A 9 23.86 9.51 -18.30
CA ALA A 9 23.41 10.49 -17.85
C ALA A 9 22.06 10.56 -17.94
N ILE A 10 21.86 10.36 -18.49
CA ILE A 10 20.70 10.48 -18.60
C ILE A 10 20.00 9.83 -17.83
N VAL A 11 20.41 9.31 -17.59
CA VAL A 11 19.75 8.68 -16.95
C VAL A 11 19.45 9.05 -15.88
N LEU A 12 19.86 9.51 -15.57
CA LEU A 12 19.60 9.92 -14.58
C LEU A 12 18.71 10.56 -14.40
N PHE A 13 18.47 10.72 -14.87
CA PHE A 13 17.56 11.22 -14.69
C PHE A 13 16.59 10.89 -14.69
N ALA A 14 16.82 10.57 -14.93
CA ALA A 14 15.86 10.31 -15.03
C ALA A 14 15.36 10.22 -14.08
N GLY A 15 15.74 10.11 -13.68
CA GLY A 15 15.28 9.99 -12.79
C GLY A 15 14.81 10.83 -12.19
N VAL A 16 14.86 11.21 -12.22
CA VAL A 16 14.46 11.80 -11.62
C VAL A 16 13.45 12.02 -11.52
N ALA A 17 13.31 12.22 -11.77
CA ALA A 17 12.29 12.42 -11.73
C ALA A 17 11.59 11.94 -11.09
N GLY A 18 11.52 11.76 -11.02
CA GLY A 18 10.82 11.14 -10.54
C GLY A 18 10.30 11.17 -9.30
N ALA A 19 10.25 12.15 -8.73
CA ALA A 19 9.71 12.20 -7.42
C ALA A 19 8.33 11.64 -7.36
N GLY A 20 7.51 11.95 -8.29
CA GLY A 20 6.15 11.47 -8.24
C GLY A 20 6.05 9.99 -8.37
N GLN A 21 7.07 9.38 -8.85
CA GLN A 21 6.99 7.97 -9.06
C GLN A 21 7.09 7.14 -7.85
N GLU A 22 7.41 7.73 -6.74
CA GLU A 22 7.47 6.97 -5.53
C GLU A 22 6.17 6.32 -5.19
N TYR A 23 5.08 6.90 -5.64
CA TYR A 23 3.77 6.37 -5.31
C TYR A 23 3.43 5.11 -6.06
N SER A 24 4.22 4.73 -7.02
CA SER A 24 3.91 3.52 -7.77
C SER A 24 5.04 2.53 -7.74
N THR A 25 5.73 2.43 -6.63
CA THR A 25 6.85 1.52 -6.53
C THR A 25 6.43 0.07 -6.45
N GLY A 26 5.19 -0.21 -6.13
CA GLY A 26 4.71 -1.57 -6.00
C GLY A 26 3.77 -1.93 -7.11
N LYS A 27 3.42 -3.20 -7.15
CA LYS A 27 2.40 -3.69 -8.07
C LYS A 27 1.05 -3.10 -7.71
N HIS A 28 0.16 -3.09 -8.68
CA HIS A 28 -1.24 -2.80 -8.40
C HIS A 28 -1.84 -3.96 -7.63
N LEU A 29 -2.37 -3.67 -6.47
CA LEU A 29 -2.95 -4.68 -5.59
C LEU A 29 -4.36 -4.28 -5.20
N LYS A 30 -5.17 -5.28 -4.89
CA LYS A 30 -6.54 -5.06 -4.44
C LYS A 30 -6.74 -5.70 -3.08
N LEU A 31 -7.36 -4.94 -2.19
CA LEU A 31 -7.66 -5.41 -0.85
C LEU A 31 -9.16 -5.53 -0.68
N VAL A 32 -9.59 -6.54 0.06
CA VAL A 32 -10.98 -6.66 0.47
C VAL A 32 -11.02 -6.50 1.99
N MET A 33 -12.04 -5.83 2.49
CA MET A 33 -12.15 -5.61 3.93
C MET A 33 -12.61 -6.88 4.63
N ALA A 34 -11.96 -7.19 5.75
CA ALA A 34 -12.46 -8.24 6.63
C ALA A 34 -13.77 -7.79 7.25
N ARG A 35 -14.67 -8.73 7.46
CA ARG A 35 -16.01 -8.40 7.95
C ARG A 35 -16.00 -7.76 9.33
N GLN A 36 -15.02 -8.11 10.15
CA GLN A 36 -14.94 -7.59 11.51
C GLN A 36 -14.37 -6.18 11.56
N SER A 37 -13.99 -5.62 10.42
CA SER A 37 -13.41 -4.27 10.39
C SER A 37 -14.41 -3.25 10.90
N THR A 38 -13.92 -2.30 11.66
CA THR A 38 -14.75 -1.23 12.21
C THR A 38 -14.47 0.12 11.57
N VAL A 39 -13.34 0.26 10.89
CA VAL A 39 -13.03 1.50 10.18
C VAL A 39 -13.76 1.47 8.84
N PRO A 40 -14.48 2.52 8.48
CA PRO A 40 -15.22 2.55 7.21
C PRO A 40 -14.30 2.42 6.01
N MET A 41 -14.74 1.67 5.02
CA MET A 41 -13.95 1.46 3.81
C MET A 41 -13.59 2.76 3.11
N VAL A 42 -14.49 3.75 3.15
CA VAL A 42 -14.25 5.01 2.47
C VAL A 42 -13.04 5.73 3.08
N GLU A 43 -12.84 5.60 4.39
CA GLU A 43 -11.69 6.21 5.04
C GLU A 43 -10.39 5.52 4.62
N ILE A 44 -10.46 4.21 4.45
CA ILE A 44 -9.30 3.46 3.98
C ILE A 44 -8.97 3.86 2.56
N MET A 45 -9.98 3.94 1.70
CA MET A 45 -9.78 4.30 0.29
C MET A 45 -9.15 5.67 0.16
N LYS A 46 -9.60 6.62 0.97
CA LYS A 46 -9.07 7.97 0.93
C LYS A 46 -7.59 7.98 1.30
N ASN A 47 -7.24 7.27 2.36
CA ASN A 47 -5.86 7.22 2.80
C ASN A 47 -4.96 6.46 1.81
N LEU A 48 -5.48 5.40 1.20
CA LEU A 48 -4.72 4.68 0.18
C LEU A 48 -4.44 5.58 -1.01
N SER A 49 -5.46 6.33 -1.44
CA SER A 49 -5.29 7.24 -2.56
C SER A 49 -4.21 8.28 -2.29
N ASP A 50 -4.11 8.72 -1.04
CA ASP A 50 -3.13 9.72 -0.66
C ASP A 50 -1.72 9.15 -0.53
N HIS A 51 -1.59 7.90 -0.08
CA HIS A 51 -0.28 7.37 0.31
C HIS A 51 0.25 6.28 -0.60
N CYS A 52 -0.61 5.48 -1.21
CA CYS A 52 -0.16 4.43 -2.11
C CYS A 52 -1.27 4.09 -3.13
N PRO A 53 -1.41 4.93 -4.15
CA PRO A 53 -2.50 4.76 -5.10
C PRO A 53 -2.43 3.47 -5.93
N ASN A 54 -1.33 2.75 -5.86
CA ASN A 54 -1.24 1.44 -6.51
C ASN A 54 -2.04 0.36 -5.76
N ILE A 55 -2.51 0.66 -4.56
CA ILE A 55 -3.30 -0.27 -3.77
C ILE A 55 -4.72 0.27 -3.66
N THR A 56 -5.68 -0.54 -4.07
CA THR A 56 -7.08 -0.12 -4.07
C THR A 56 -7.94 -1.15 -3.34
N MET A 57 -9.17 -0.77 -3.08
CA MET A 57 -10.11 -1.66 -2.40
C MET A 57 -11.05 -2.29 -3.41
N THR A 58 -11.48 -3.51 -3.13
CA THR A 58 -12.52 -4.16 -3.90
C THR A 58 -13.54 -4.76 -2.93
N THR A 59 -14.77 -4.87 -3.37
CA THR A 59 -15.80 -5.55 -2.58
C THR A 59 -15.93 -7.02 -2.98
N ASN A 60 -15.17 -7.44 -3.99
CA ASN A 60 -15.23 -8.81 -4.49
C ASN A 60 -14.04 -9.60 -3.98
N PRO A 61 -14.23 -10.51 -3.00
CA PRO A 61 -13.11 -11.28 -2.45
C PRO A 61 -12.37 -12.08 -3.51
N GLN A 62 -13.06 -12.51 -4.56
CA GLN A 62 -12.43 -13.30 -5.62
C GLN A 62 -11.37 -12.52 -6.36
N LYS A 63 -11.50 -11.19 -6.37
CA LYS A 63 -10.57 -10.34 -7.10
C LYS A 63 -9.56 -9.67 -6.20
N SER A 64 -9.57 -9.98 -4.92
CA SER A 64 -8.63 -9.38 -3.98
C SER A 64 -7.32 -10.16 -3.97
N ASP A 65 -6.25 -9.45 -3.68
CA ASP A 65 -4.94 -10.07 -3.48
C ASP A 65 -4.73 -10.39 -2.01
N TYR A 66 -5.28 -9.55 -1.14
CA TYR A 66 -5.19 -9.73 0.31
C TYR A 66 -6.47 -9.23 0.95
N MET A 67 -6.67 -9.65 2.19
CA MET A 67 -7.75 -9.13 3.02
C MET A 67 -7.15 -8.17 4.04
N LEU A 68 -7.85 -7.09 4.31
CA LEU A 68 -7.43 -6.11 5.29
C LEU A 68 -8.41 -6.07 6.46
N TYR A 69 -7.91 -6.32 7.64
CA TYR A 69 -8.66 -6.03 8.85
C TYR A 69 -8.28 -4.64 9.30
N ALA A 70 -9.26 -3.76 9.43
CA ALA A 70 -9.03 -2.39 9.85
C ALA A 70 -9.93 -2.12 11.04
N GLY A 71 -9.38 -2.20 12.23
CA GLY A 71 -10.15 -2.04 13.45
C GLY A 71 -9.64 -0.92 14.32
N GLY A 72 -10.41 -0.67 15.39
CA GLY A 72 -10.03 0.33 16.37
C GLY A 72 -10.78 1.62 16.19
N TRP A 73 -10.30 2.64 16.86
CA TRP A 73 -10.93 3.95 16.88
C TRP A 73 -9.84 5.00 17.09
N SER A 74 -10.25 6.25 17.09
CA SER A 74 -9.30 7.34 17.32
C SER A 74 -8.40 7.06 18.51
N GLY A 75 -7.11 7.12 18.27
CA GLY A 75 -6.13 6.90 19.32
C GLY A 75 -5.58 5.50 19.38
N GLU A 76 -6.26 4.54 18.76
CA GLU A 76 -5.73 3.18 18.75
C GLU A 76 -6.31 2.41 17.56
N TYR A 77 -5.59 2.39 16.48
CA TYR A 77 -5.98 1.63 15.29
C TYR A 77 -5.15 0.36 15.20
N ARG A 78 -5.80 -0.74 14.86
CA ARG A 78 -5.14 -2.04 14.70
C ARG A 78 -5.49 -2.57 13.33
N PHE A 79 -4.49 -2.73 12.50
CA PHE A 79 -4.68 -3.22 11.15
C PHE A 79 -3.93 -4.52 10.97
N MET A 80 -4.50 -5.42 10.16
CA MET A 80 -3.82 -6.67 9.80
C MET A 80 -4.00 -6.93 8.33
N VAL A 81 -2.93 -7.42 7.70
CA VAL A 81 -2.98 -7.89 6.32
C VAL A 81 -3.03 -9.40 6.36
N ILE A 82 -4.04 -9.97 5.71
CA ILE A 82 -4.33 -11.39 5.78
C ILE A 82 -4.24 -11.97 4.38
N ALA A 83 -3.52 -13.08 4.25
CA ALA A 83 -3.43 -13.78 2.98
C ALA A 83 -4.75 -14.44 2.63
N LYS A 84 -4.95 -14.74 1.36
CA LYS A 84 -6.19 -15.37 0.91
C LYS A 84 -6.47 -16.69 1.63
N GLY A 85 -5.43 -17.37 2.05
CA GLY A 85 -5.61 -18.62 2.81
C GLY A 85 -5.94 -18.41 4.28
N GLY A 86 -5.99 -17.17 4.74
CA GLY A 86 -6.37 -16.87 6.12
C GLY A 86 -5.22 -16.57 7.06
N ASP A 87 -3.99 -16.67 6.59
CA ASP A 87 -2.83 -16.41 7.46
C ASP A 87 -2.61 -14.91 7.61
N THR A 88 -2.36 -14.47 8.83
CA THR A 88 -2.02 -13.08 9.09
C THR A 88 -0.55 -12.87 8.73
N LEU A 89 -0.31 -11.99 7.77
CA LEU A 89 1.04 -11.72 7.29
C LEU A 89 1.68 -10.54 7.98
N TYR A 90 0.88 -9.61 8.47
CA TYR A 90 1.38 -8.37 9.04
C TYR A 90 0.33 -7.78 9.95
N ALA A 91 0.77 -7.17 11.03
CA ALA A 91 -0.12 -6.47 11.94
C ALA A 91 0.56 -5.22 12.45
N THR A 92 -0.21 -4.17 12.64
CA THR A 92 0.31 -2.93 13.16
C THR A 92 -0.70 -2.29 14.09
N LYS A 93 -0.21 -1.45 14.98
CA LYS A 93 -1.04 -0.70 15.91
C LYS A 93 -0.52 0.72 15.93
N THR A 94 -1.37 1.68 15.65
CA THR A 94 -0.97 3.09 15.58
C THR A 94 -1.99 3.98 16.25
N VAL A 95 -1.59 5.21 16.51
CA VAL A 95 -2.48 6.22 17.07
C VAL A 95 -3.31 6.88 15.98
N LEU A 96 -2.72 7.06 14.80
CA LEU A 96 -3.38 7.75 13.69
C LEU A 96 -3.75 6.78 12.58
N LEU A 97 -4.92 7.00 12.00
CA LEU A 97 -5.39 6.19 10.89
C LEU A 97 -4.41 6.22 9.70
N SER A 98 -3.93 7.41 9.37
CA SER A 98 -3.01 7.55 8.24
C SER A 98 -1.75 6.73 8.43
N ASN A 99 -1.26 6.65 9.67
CA ASN A 99 -0.07 5.85 9.94
C ASN A 99 -0.33 4.36 9.77
N ALA A 100 -1.53 3.90 10.17
CA ALA A 100 -1.88 2.51 9.97
C ALA A 100 -1.91 2.16 8.49
N VAL A 101 -2.49 3.04 7.67
CA VAL A 101 -2.55 2.82 6.24
C VAL A 101 -1.14 2.87 5.64
N LYS A 102 -0.31 3.81 6.06
CA LYS A 102 1.07 3.89 5.58
C LYS A 102 1.84 2.62 5.88
N ASP A 103 1.65 2.08 7.08
CA ASP A 103 2.33 0.84 7.46
C ASP A 103 1.92 -0.31 6.55
N VAL A 104 0.64 -0.42 6.26
CA VAL A 104 0.13 -1.46 5.36
C VAL A 104 0.71 -1.27 3.95
N CYS A 105 0.73 -0.03 3.47
CA CYS A 105 1.30 0.28 2.16
C CYS A 105 2.75 -0.15 2.09
N LYS A 106 3.51 0.19 3.11
CA LYS A 106 4.93 -0.12 3.14
C LYS A 106 5.16 -1.63 3.14
N PHE A 107 4.39 -2.34 3.96
CA PHE A 107 4.50 -3.80 4.01
C PHE A 107 4.19 -4.42 2.65
N LEU A 108 3.07 -4.03 2.06
CA LEU A 108 2.63 -4.63 0.80
C LEU A 108 3.57 -4.31 -0.34
N ASN A 109 4.06 -3.09 -0.41
CA ASN A 109 4.98 -2.70 -1.48
C ASN A 109 6.34 -3.37 -1.33
N SER A 110 6.78 -3.62 -0.10
CA SER A 110 8.01 -4.36 0.12
C SER A 110 7.87 -5.82 -0.29
N ARG A 111 6.70 -6.38 -0.06
CA ARG A 111 6.44 -7.78 -0.36
C ARG A 111 6.18 -8.01 -1.85
N ASN A 112 5.65 -7.00 -2.53
CA ASN A 112 5.25 -7.10 -3.93
C ASN A 112 5.92 -6.03 -4.77
N PRO A 113 7.24 -6.07 -4.92
CA PRO A 113 7.92 -5.07 -5.74
C PRO A 113 7.55 -5.26 -7.20
N GLN A 114 7.63 -4.18 -7.93
CA GLN A 114 7.33 -4.17 -9.34
C GLN A 114 8.34 -4.89 -10.19
#